data_b07b7b4a725d78bd9c4f28db2fe20043
#
_entry.id   b07b7b4a725d78bd9c4f28db2fe20043
#
_cell.length_a   1.000
_cell.length_b   1.000
_cell.length_c   1.000
_cell.angle_alpha   90.00
_cell.angle_beta   90.00
_cell.angle_gamma   90.00
#
_symmetry.space_group_name_H-M   'P 1'
#
loop_
_entity.id
_entity.type
_entity.pdbx_description
1 polymer ?
#
loop_
_entity_poly.entity_id
_entity_poly.type
_entity_poly.pdbx_seq_one_letter_code
_entity_poly.pdbx_strand_id
1 'polypeptide(L)'
;VAALTRAGLAALLLAACLVAPSRAQGTGPEAARYSAAVATEWFRVVLPAIQQTPGQSPPVAARTLAVLGLGLYEGIVAGLPGQRSLTGQLNELDSLPPAQPDEVLHWPTVANATLAALTQMLLPNAPADWKARFEALERNMPVAQSADFDPAQRTPEVIIRSETHGRLLAMALMTWARTDGGHDVLGARRVRLDAGYVSPSGLGAWVPTPPRFARPLLPNWGENRPFMPTLARCKPPGPPAYDEAPGSAFHREAVEVLKASVTPTEEQRRVALYWADDPGKTPTPAGHWVWILTDLLRDRKATLAVAAEQYARMTIAMSDAFVATWKVKYATNLLRPVTYVQLTMDANWVPPLMETPPFPEYPSGHSVQSGAAAAVLEAFYGKDTPFDDRTHNDRGWGPQRFRSFAAAAEQAAFSRLYAGIHYRSAIEHGVTMGRCIGAQALALSTR
;
A
#
# COMPACT_ATOMS: atom_id res chain seq x y z
N VAL A 1 -70.46 47.89 2.95
CA VAL A 1 -70.03 48.32 1.65
C VAL A 1 -68.53 48.10 1.60
N ALA A 2 -68.14 47.17 0.76
CA ALA A 2 -66.82 46.63 0.61
C ALA A 2 -65.82 47.49 -0.18
N ALA A 3 -64.54 47.40 0.06
CA ALA A 3 -63.54 47.56 -0.97
C ALA A 3 -62.31 46.77 -0.57
N LEU A 4 -62.01 45.76 -1.41
CA LEU A 4 -60.79 44.96 -1.44
C LEU A 4 -59.65 45.80 -1.99
N THR A 5 -58.43 45.67 -1.38
CA THR A 5 -57.19 46.01 -2.05
C THR A 5 -56.22 44.81 -1.93
N ARG A 6 -55.87 44.24 -3.08
CA ARG A 6 -54.86 43.22 -3.28
C ARG A 6 -53.51 43.88 -3.14
N ALA A 7 -52.70 43.39 -2.22
CA ALA A 7 -51.25 43.65 -2.20
C ALA A 7 -50.54 42.37 -2.74
N GLY A 8 -49.87 42.50 -3.89
CA GLY A 8 -49.09 41.42 -4.51
C GLY A 8 -47.75 41.27 -3.80
N LEU A 9 -47.45 40.08 -3.30
CA LEU A 9 -46.11 39.67 -2.88
C LEU A 9 -45.30 39.34 -4.11
N ALA A 10 -44.31 40.15 -4.42
CA ALA A 10 -43.27 39.84 -5.36
C ALA A 10 -42.21 38.95 -4.66
N ALA A 11 -42.19 37.67 -4.97
CA ALA A 11 -41.14 36.75 -4.54
C ALA A 11 -39.90 37.01 -5.37
N LEU A 12 -38.87 37.62 -4.78
CA LEU A 12 -37.51 37.65 -5.33
C LEU A 12 -36.87 36.28 -5.13
N LEU A 13 -36.81 35.47 -6.19
CA LEU A 13 -35.95 34.30 -6.31
C LEU A 13 -34.51 34.81 -6.43
N LEU A 14 -33.74 34.81 -5.35
CA LEU A 14 -32.27 34.88 -5.41
C LEU A 14 -31.77 33.52 -5.93
N ALA A 15 -31.47 33.43 -7.20
CA ALA A 15 -30.65 32.36 -7.77
C ALA A 15 -29.21 32.55 -7.26
N ALA A 16 -28.88 31.88 -6.18
CA ALA A 16 -27.47 31.70 -5.77
C ALA A 16 -26.79 30.84 -6.84
N CYS A 17 -26.16 31.47 -7.82
CA CYS A 17 -25.18 30.82 -8.67
C CYS A 17 -24.04 30.30 -7.78
N LEU A 18 -24.08 29.04 -7.41
CA LEU A 18 -22.90 28.33 -6.92
C LEU A 18 -21.87 28.32 -8.05
N VAL A 19 -21.04 29.35 -8.11
CA VAL A 19 -19.84 29.36 -8.91
C VAL A 19 -18.93 28.33 -8.24
N ALA A 20 -18.93 27.10 -8.77
CA ALA A 20 -17.86 26.15 -8.47
C ALA A 20 -16.53 26.87 -8.75
N PRO A 21 -15.55 26.82 -7.84
CA PRO A 21 -14.27 27.47 -8.10
C PRO A 21 -13.68 26.84 -9.37
N SER A 22 -13.64 27.63 -10.43
CA SER A 22 -12.91 27.32 -11.64
C SER A 22 -11.45 27.17 -11.21
N ARG A 23 -10.93 25.93 -11.21
CA ARG A 23 -9.50 25.72 -11.06
C ARG A 23 -8.83 26.40 -12.25
N ALA A 24 -8.06 27.43 -11.96
CA ALA A 24 -7.19 28.03 -12.96
C ALA A 24 -6.24 26.96 -13.45
N GLN A 25 -6.32 26.63 -14.74
CA GLN A 25 -5.39 25.74 -15.40
C GLN A 25 -4.07 26.50 -15.57
N GLY A 26 -2.98 25.97 -14.99
CA GLY A 26 -1.65 26.48 -15.27
C GLY A 26 -1.41 26.48 -16.79
N THR A 27 -0.75 27.52 -17.30
CA THR A 27 -0.52 27.75 -18.74
C THR A 27 0.48 26.78 -19.38
N GLY A 28 0.96 25.76 -18.65
CA GLY A 28 1.89 24.72 -19.11
C GLY A 28 1.22 23.47 -19.69
N PRO A 29 1.99 22.56 -20.34
CA PRO A 29 1.46 21.29 -20.81
C PRO A 29 0.90 20.47 -19.65
N GLU A 30 -0.17 19.75 -19.95
CA GLU A 30 -0.82 18.83 -19.00
C GLU A 30 0.15 17.72 -18.56
N ALA A 31 0.10 17.34 -17.28
CA ALA A 31 0.91 16.25 -16.74
C ALA A 31 0.68 14.91 -17.48
N ALA A 32 -0.48 14.74 -18.11
CA ALA A 32 -0.81 13.59 -18.94
C ALA A 32 0.05 13.43 -20.20
N ARG A 33 0.75 14.46 -20.65
CA ARG A 33 1.62 14.39 -21.84
C ARG A 33 2.99 13.78 -21.55
N TYR A 34 3.40 13.74 -20.28
CA TYR A 34 4.70 13.21 -19.91
C TYR A 34 4.66 11.70 -19.68
N SER A 35 5.79 11.04 -19.94
CA SER A 35 5.93 9.60 -19.66
C SER A 35 5.96 9.33 -18.16
N ALA A 36 5.65 8.08 -17.77
CA ALA A 36 5.74 7.61 -16.40
C ALA A 36 7.19 7.46 -15.88
N ALA A 37 8.19 7.81 -16.68
CA ALA A 37 9.60 7.50 -16.36
C ALA A 37 10.02 8.01 -14.99
N VAL A 38 9.67 9.25 -14.62
CA VAL A 38 10.01 9.79 -13.30
C VAL A 38 9.45 8.91 -12.18
N ALA A 39 8.19 8.50 -12.28
CA ALA A 39 7.55 7.66 -11.28
C ALA A 39 8.22 6.27 -11.22
N THR A 40 8.33 5.59 -12.36
CA THR A 40 8.85 4.23 -12.41
C THR A 40 10.31 4.13 -11.96
N GLU A 41 11.15 5.10 -12.30
CA GLU A 41 12.55 5.10 -11.86
C GLU A 41 12.68 5.35 -10.34
N TRP A 42 11.86 6.24 -9.76
CA TRP A 42 11.84 6.43 -8.31
C TRP A 42 11.43 5.14 -7.59
N PHE A 43 10.33 4.48 -8.00
CA PHE A 43 9.92 3.23 -7.36
C PHE A 43 10.95 2.12 -7.55
N ARG A 44 11.64 2.02 -8.69
CA ARG A 44 12.74 1.05 -8.90
C ARG A 44 13.94 1.27 -7.98
N VAL A 45 14.20 2.50 -7.56
CA VAL A 45 15.27 2.82 -6.60
C VAL A 45 14.80 2.64 -5.17
N VAL A 46 13.56 3.02 -4.86
CA VAL A 46 12.99 2.95 -3.51
C VAL A 46 12.76 1.51 -3.06
N LEU A 47 12.31 0.61 -3.93
CA LEU A 47 11.99 -0.77 -3.55
C LEU A 47 13.23 -1.53 -3.00
N PRO A 48 14.38 -1.56 -3.67
CA PRO A 48 15.58 -2.18 -3.08
C PRO A 48 16.10 -1.42 -1.84
N ALA A 49 15.89 -0.11 -1.76
CA ALA A 49 16.25 0.66 -0.58
C ALA A 49 15.40 0.27 0.64
N ILE A 50 14.09 0.06 0.46
CA ILE A 50 13.20 -0.49 1.49
C ILE A 50 13.71 -1.84 1.99
N GLN A 51 14.10 -2.73 1.10
CA GLN A 51 14.65 -4.03 1.46
C GLN A 51 15.85 -3.93 2.39
N GLN A 52 16.73 -2.93 2.19
CA GLN A 52 17.98 -2.79 2.92
C GLN A 52 17.89 -1.79 4.09
N THR A 53 16.77 -1.08 4.24
CA THR A 53 16.59 -0.13 5.33
C THR A 53 16.05 -0.84 6.58
N PRO A 54 16.77 -0.77 7.72
CA PRO A 54 16.29 -1.34 8.98
C PRO A 54 14.91 -0.78 9.38
N GLY A 55 14.06 -1.65 9.91
CA GLY A 55 12.73 -1.27 10.39
C GLY A 55 11.62 -1.30 9.34
N GLN A 56 11.94 -1.54 8.08
CA GLN A 56 10.95 -1.69 7.00
C GLN A 56 10.29 -3.08 7.05
N SER A 57 9.51 -3.33 8.11
CA SER A 57 8.61 -4.50 8.18
C SER A 57 7.44 -4.34 7.18
N PRO A 58 6.70 -5.42 6.84
CA PRO A 58 5.63 -5.33 5.84
C PRO A 58 4.62 -4.20 6.05
N PRO A 59 4.09 -3.94 7.27
CA PRO A 59 3.21 -2.80 7.48
C PRO A 59 3.88 -1.44 7.27
N VAL A 60 5.13 -1.31 7.72
CA VAL A 60 5.90 -0.05 7.60
C VAL A 60 6.23 0.24 6.15
N ALA A 61 6.70 -0.76 5.41
CA ALA A 61 7.00 -0.63 3.98
C ALA A 61 5.75 -0.27 3.16
N ALA A 62 4.60 -0.89 3.45
CA ALA A 62 3.33 -0.56 2.79
C ALA A 62 2.94 0.91 3.04
N ARG A 63 3.09 1.40 4.28
CA ARG A 63 2.85 2.81 4.60
C ARG A 63 3.83 3.75 3.89
N THR A 64 5.12 3.42 3.87
CA THR A 64 6.14 4.17 3.12
C THR A 64 5.76 4.31 1.66
N LEU A 65 5.38 3.21 1.01
CA LEU A 65 4.94 3.19 -0.39
C LEU A 65 3.64 4.00 -0.60
N ALA A 66 2.70 3.97 0.36
CA ALA A 66 1.46 4.72 0.25
C ALA A 66 1.66 6.24 0.32
N VAL A 67 2.54 6.71 1.21
CA VAL A 67 2.87 8.15 1.27
C VAL A 67 3.57 8.60 -0.01
N LEU A 68 4.45 7.78 -0.59
CA LEU A 68 5.09 8.08 -1.88
C LEU A 68 4.08 8.09 -3.03
N GLY A 69 3.19 7.10 -3.10
CA GLY A 69 2.16 7.04 -4.15
C GLY A 69 1.18 8.21 -4.07
N LEU A 70 0.74 8.57 -2.86
CA LEU A 70 -0.09 9.75 -2.63
C LEU A 70 0.66 11.03 -3.01
N GLY A 71 1.92 11.15 -2.61
CA GLY A 71 2.75 12.32 -2.95
C GLY A 71 2.95 12.50 -4.44
N LEU A 72 3.16 11.40 -5.17
CA LEU A 72 3.24 11.44 -6.63
C LEU A 72 1.93 11.96 -7.25
N TYR A 73 0.78 11.47 -6.79
CA TYR A 73 -0.52 11.90 -7.31
C TYR A 73 -0.80 13.37 -6.98
N GLU A 74 -0.69 13.75 -5.72
CA GLU A 74 -0.93 15.14 -5.29
C GLU A 74 0.07 16.11 -5.91
N GLY A 75 1.31 15.66 -6.18
CA GLY A 75 2.34 16.46 -6.85
C GLY A 75 1.97 16.90 -8.25
N ILE A 76 1.14 16.14 -8.96
CA ILE A 76 0.82 16.43 -10.37
C ILE A 76 -0.66 16.68 -10.63
N VAL A 77 -1.55 16.44 -9.67
CA VAL A 77 -3.00 16.50 -9.91
C VAL A 77 -3.47 17.88 -10.37
N ALA A 78 -2.78 18.96 -9.96
CA ALA A 78 -3.08 20.30 -10.42
C ALA A 78 -2.80 20.49 -11.93
N GLY A 79 -1.92 19.69 -12.52
CA GLY A 79 -1.65 19.62 -13.95
C GLY A 79 -2.52 18.64 -14.72
N LEU A 80 -3.57 18.09 -14.12
CA LEU A 80 -4.47 17.12 -14.72
C LEU A 80 -5.89 17.69 -14.83
N PRO A 81 -6.25 18.29 -15.99
CA PRO A 81 -7.60 18.83 -16.19
C PRO A 81 -8.68 17.78 -15.89
N GLY A 82 -9.69 18.20 -15.13
CA GLY A 82 -10.81 17.32 -14.76
C GLY A 82 -10.49 16.29 -13.67
N GLN A 83 -9.27 16.23 -13.16
CA GLN A 83 -8.94 15.42 -11.99
C GLN A 83 -9.01 16.23 -10.68
N ARG A 84 -9.16 15.52 -9.57
CA ARG A 84 -9.33 16.08 -8.22
C ARG A 84 -8.26 15.57 -7.29
N SER A 85 -7.81 16.44 -6.38
CA SER A 85 -7.02 16.05 -5.22
C SER A 85 -7.80 15.08 -4.32
N LEU A 86 -7.09 14.23 -3.61
CA LEU A 86 -7.63 13.36 -2.57
C LEU A 86 -7.80 14.09 -1.22
N THR A 87 -7.46 15.37 -1.13
CA THR A 87 -7.77 16.21 0.04
C THR A 87 -9.27 16.22 0.31
N GLY A 88 -9.64 16.16 1.59
CA GLY A 88 -11.04 16.04 2.02
C GLY A 88 -11.66 14.65 1.81
N GLN A 89 -10.94 13.71 1.20
CA GLN A 89 -11.38 12.33 0.99
C GLN A 89 -10.61 11.32 1.84
N LEU A 90 -9.40 11.66 2.23
CA LEU A 90 -8.57 10.88 3.14
C LEU A 90 -8.69 11.42 4.56
N ASN A 91 -8.54 10.54 5.55
CA ASN A 91 -8.65 10.91 6.96
C ASN A 91 -7.69 12.04 7.33
N GLU A 92 -8.24 13.16 7.82
CA GLU A 92 -7.50 14.33 8.32
C GLU A 92 -6.55 14.98 7.28
N LEU A 93 -6.74 14.71 5.99
CA LEU A 93 -6.02 15.39 4.91
C LEU A 93 -6.93 16.48 4.32
N ASP A 94 -7.06 17.60 5.01
CA ASP A 94 -8.03 18.64 4.65
C ASP A 94 -7.53 19.56 3.53
N SER A 95 -6.23 19.85 3.49
CA SER A 95 -5.65 20.74 2.49
C SER A 95 -4.17 20.44 2.25
N LEU A 96 -3.71 20.78 1.05
CA LEU A 96 -2.31 20.77 0.64
C LEU A 96 -1.97 22.10 -0.05
N PRO A 97 -0.68 22.51 -0.10
CA PRO A 97 -0.26 23.71 -0.82
C PRO A 97 -0.74 23.67 -2.27
N PRO A 98 -1.55 24.63 -2.73
CA PRO A 98 -2.04 24.65 -4.10
C PRO A 98 -0.93 25.11 -5.05
N ALA A 99 -0.95 24.62 -6.30
CA ALA A 99 -0.24 25.28 -7.39
C ALA A 99 -0.88 26.65 -7.65
N GLN A 100 -0.05 27.67 -7.88
CA GLN A 100 -0.58 29.01 -8.15
C GLN A 100 -1.22 29.04 -9.55
N PRO A 101 -2.37 29.70 -9.72
CA PRO A 101 -3.15 29.66 -10.96
C PRO A 101 -2.39 30.08 -12.23
N ASP A 102 -1.54 31.08 -12.10
CA ASP A 102 -0.84 31.70 -13.24
C ASP A 102 0.61 31.22 -13.40
N GLU A 103 1.00 30.21 -12.61
CA GLU A 103 2.37 29.69 -12.66
C GLU A 103 2.50 28.50 -13.60
N VAL A 104 3.45 28.60 -14.52
CA VAL A 104 3.88 27.45 -15.32
C VAL A 104 4.74 26.54 -14.46
N LEU A 105 4.33 25.27 -14.31
CA LEU A 105 5.09 24.23 -13.64
C LEU A 105 5.46 23.12 -14.63
N HIS A 106 6.67 22.56 -14.46
CA HIS A 106 7.10 21.35 -15.14
C HIS A 106 6.76 20.13 -14.24
N TRP A 107 5.69 19.43 -14.56
CA TRP A 107 5.13 18.37 -13.74
C TRP A 107 6.08 17.20 -13.42
N PRO A 108 6.94 16.75 -14.36
CA PRO A 108 7.97 15.78 -14.02
C PRO A 108 8.97 16.28 -12.97
N THR A 109 9.33 17.57 -12.97
CA THR A 109 10.18 18.18 -11.95
C THR A 109 9.47 18.26 -10.60
N VAL A 110 8.18 18.63 -10.59
CA VAL A 110 7.37 18.59 -9.36
C VAL A 110 7.34 17.18 -8.79
N ALA A 111 7.03 16.16 -9.61
CA ALA A 111 6.99 14.76 -9.19
C ALA A 111 8.36 14.29 -8.66
N ASN A 112 9.45 14.64 -9.35
CA ASN A 112 10.82 14.31 -8.94
C ASN A 112 11.15 14.90 -7.57
N ALA A 113 10.95 16.20 -7.38
CA ALA A 113 11.24 16.90 -6.13
C ALA A 113 10.36 16.38 -4.96
N THR A 114 9.08 16.07 -5.24
CA THR A 114 8.17 15.50 -4.24
C THR A 114 8.64 14.11 -3.80
N LEU A 115 8.94 13.22 -4.75
CA LEU A 115 9.39 11.86 -4.44
C LEU A 115 10.76 11.85 -3.76
N ALA A 116 11.69 12.72 -4.19
CA ALA A 116 13.00 12.86 -3.56
C ALA A 116 12.87 13.27 -2.08
N ALA A 117 12.13 14.34 -1.81
CA ALA A 117 11.96 14.85 -0.46
C ALA A 117 11.23 13.83 0.45
N LEU A 118 10.16 13.20 -0.05
CA LEU A 118 9.44 12.17 0.68
C LEU A 118 10.33 10.95 0.96
N THR A 119 11.11 10.48 -0.03
CA THR A 119 12.00 9.32 0.14
C THR A 119 13.03 9.56 1.25
N GLN A 120 13.66 10.74 1.26
CA GLN A 120 14.64 11.10 2.30
C GLN A 120 13.99 11.14 3.70
N MET A 121 12.78 11.67 3.80
CA MET A 121 12.06 11.76 5.08
C MET A 121 11.49 10.42 5.57
N LEU A 122 11.11 9.52 4.67
CA LEU A 122 10.52 8.21 4.98
C LEU A 122 11.56 7.13 5.21
N LEU A 123 12.76 7.26 4.63
CA LEU A 123 13.86 6.32 4.75
C LEU A 123 15.11 6.97 5.39
N PRO A 124 14.97 7.63 6.57
CA PRO A 124 16.09 8.36 7.19
C PRO A 124 17.25 7.42 7.59
N ASN A 125 16.95 6.14 7.83
CA ASN A 125 17.90 5.10 8.19
C ASN A 125 18.38 4.26 7.00
N ALA A 126 18.10 4.68 5.76
CA ALA A 126 18.64 4.02 4.59
C ALA A 126 20.18 4.04 4.62
N PRO A 127 20.85 2.96 4.16
CA PRO A 127 22.31 2.95 4.00
C PRO A 127 22.83 4.13 3.17
N ALA A 128 24.06 4.55 3.43
CA ALA A 128 24.63 5.75 2.83
C ALA A 128 24.70 5.70 1.28
N ASP A 129 24.95 4.52 0.72
CA ASP A 129 24.95 4.30 -0.72
C ASP A 129 23.56 4.49 -1.35
N TRP A 130 22.48 4.13 -0.65
CA TRP A 130 21.13 4.41 -1.11
C TRP A 130 20.79 5.90 -1.03
N LYS A 131 21.21 6.60 0.03
CA LYS A 131 21.04 8.05 0.12
C LYS A 131 21.74 8.75 -1.04
N ALA A 132 22.96 8.34 -1.37
CA ALA A 132 23.69 8.87 -2.52
C ALA A 132 22.98 8.59 -3.87
N ARG A 133 22.33 7.40 -4.00
CA ARG A 133 21.51 7.07 -5.18
C ARG A 133 20.26 7.93 -5.28
N PHE A 134 19.58 8.23 -4.15
CA PHE A 134 18.45 9.15 -4.14
C PHE A 134 18.84 10.54 -4.63
N GLU A 135 19.94 11.07 -4.11
CA GLU A 135 20.47 12.37 -4.56
C GLU A 135 20.89 12.36 -6.03
N ALA A 136 21.54 11.29 -6.49
CA ALA A 136 21.94 11.16 -7.88
C ALA A 136 20.70 11.08 -8.80
N LEU A 137 19.68 10.33 -8.42
CA LEU A 137 18.44 10.23 -9.19
C LEU A 137 17.73 11.58 -9.26
N GLU A 138 17.62 12.29 -8.13
CA GLU A 138 17.01 13.62 -8.07
C GLU A 138 17.70 14.59 -9.02
N ARG A 139 19.05 14.64 -9.02
CA ARG A 139 19.83 15.55 -9.88
C ARG A 139 19.76 15.19 -11.37
N ASN A 140 19.73 13.89 -11.69
CA ASN A 140 19.87 13.44 -13.09
C ASN A 140 18.52 13.33 -13.81
N MET A 141 17.42 13.21 -13.08
CA MET A 141 16.08 13.00 -13.66
C MET A 141 15.66 14.12 -14.62
N PRO A 142 15.85 15.42 -14.31
CA PRO A 142 15.51 16.50 -15.23
C PRO A 142 16.26 16.43 -16.55
N VAL A 143 17.52 15.97 -16.52
CA VAL A 143 18.37 15.85 -17.73
C VAL A 143 17.87 14.67 -18.60
N ALA A 144 17.56 13.53 -17.99
CA ALA A 144 17.08 12.35 -18.70
C ALA A 144 15.73 12.57 -19.41
N GLN A 145 14.90 13.47 -18.90
CA GLN A 145 13.60 13.82 -19.49
C GLN A 145 13.64 15.02 -20.42
N SER A 146 14.83 15.50 -20.73
CA SER A 146 15.00 16.73 -21.52
C SER A 146 14.46 16.64 -22.96
N ALA A 147 14.27 15.45 -23.52
CA ALA A 147 13.71 15.25 -24.85
C ALA A 147 12.21 15.58 -24.96
N ASP A 148 11.46 15.47 -23.86
CA ASP A 148 10.01 15.70 -23.79
C ASP A 148 9.65 17.17 -23.47
N PHE A 149 10.64 18.05 -23.41
CA PHE A 149 10.49 19.44 -23.01
C PHE A 149 10.17 20.38 -24.17
N ASP A 150 9.14 21.17 -24.04
CA ASP A 150 9.04 22.44 -24.75
C ASP A 150 10.17 23.36 -24.26
N PRO A 151 11.05 23.89 -25.16
CA PRO A 151 12.13 24.82 -24.79
C PRO A 151 11.65 26.01 -23.94
N ALA A 152 10.42 26.50 -24.17
CA ALA A 152 9.84 27.61 -23.42
C ALA A 152 9.61 27.29 -21.93
N GLN A 153 9.60 26.02 -21.57
CA GLN A 153 9.37 25.54 -20.17
C GLN A 153 10.66 25.16 -19.45
N ARG A 154 11.79 25.25 -20.12
CA ARG A 154 13.13 24.95 -19.55
C ARG A 154 13.82 26.13 -18.90
N THR A 155 13.10 27.21 -18.63
CA THR A 155 13.77 28.32 -17.98
C THR A 155 14.13 27.92 -16.54
N PRO A 156 15.29 28.40 -16.03
CA PRO A 156 15.71 28.15 -14.66
C PRO A 156 14.61 28.46 -13.64
N GLU A 157 13.83 29.51 -13.91
CA GLU A 157 12.73 29.95 -13.04
C GLU A 157 11.61 28.92 -12.95
N VAL A 158 11.22 28.30 -14.07
CA VAL A 158 10.21 27.24 -14.10
C VAL A 158 10.70 26.00 -13.33
N ILE A 159 11.95 25.62 -13.52
CA ILE A 159 12.55 24.48 -12.81
C ILE A 159 12.59 24.72 -11.31
N ILE A 160 13.16 25.87 -10.88
CA ILE A 160 13.26 26.23 -9.44
C ILE A 160 11.87 26.27 -8.79
N ARG A 161 10.89 26.85 -9.46
CA ARG A 161 9.50 26.93 -8.97
C ARG A 161 8.86 25.54 -8.84
N SER A 162 9.07 24.69 -9.84
CA SER A 162 8.56 23.32 -9.83
C SER A 162 9.19 22.49 -8.71
N GLU A 163 10.49 22.59 -8.48
CA GLU A 163 11.18 21.95 -7.36
C GLU A 163 10.66 22.48 -6.03
N THR A 164 10.51 23.79 -5.90
CA THR A 164 10.02 24.43 -4.67
C THR A 164 8.61 23.95 -4.34
N HIS A 165 7.70 23.94 -5.32
CA HIS A 165 6.33 23.43 -5.12
C HIS A 165 6.33 21.96 -4.70
N GLY A 166 7.10 21.09 -5.37
CA GLY A 166 7.20 19.68 -5.02
C GLY A 166 7.71 19.45 -3.60
N ARG A 167 8.72 20.20 -3.15
CA ARG A 167 9.25 20.11 -1.78
C ARG A 167 8.25 20.61 -0.74
N LEU A 168 7.55 21.72 -1.00
CA LEU A 168 6.50 22.23 -0.10
C LEU A 168 5.37 21.22 0.07
N LEU A 169 4.94 20.60 -1.02
CA LEU A 169 3.94 19.55 -0.99
C LEU A 169 4.41 18.34 -0.17
N ALA A 170 5.64 17.89 -0.39
CA ALA A 170 6.24 16.78 0.36
C ALA A 170 6.29 17.07 1.87
N MET A 171 6.64 18.28 2.26
CA MET A 171 6.66 18.70 3.67
C MET A 171 5.27 18.71 4.28
N ALA A 172 4.25 19.20 3.57
CA ALA A 172 2.87 19.20 4.04
C ALA A 172 2.33 17.78 4.22
N LEU A 173 2.57 16.90 3.24
CA LEU A 173 2.20 15.48 3.32
C LEU A 173 2.90 14.76 4.48
N MET A 174 4.20 15.02 4.69
CA MET A 174 4.92 14.44 5.82
C MET A 174 4.42 14.97 7.17
N THR A 175 4.02 16.22 7.25
CA THR A 175 3.40 16.79 8.46
C THR A 175 2.12 16.04 8.80
N TRP A 176 1.26 15.81 7.81
CA TRP A 176 0.05 15.00 7.98
C TRP A 176 0.37 13.53 8.30
N ALA A 177 1.30 12.90 7.57
CA ALA A 177 1.64 11.50 7.76
C ALA A 177 2.28 11.22 9.14
N ARG A 178 2.99 12.18 9.73
CA ARG A 178 3.60 12.02 11.06
C ARG A 178 2.60 11.86 12.19
N THR A 179 1.34 12.28 12.00
CA THR A 179 0.29 12.20 13.01
C THR A 179 -0.49 10.88 12.99
N ASP A 180 -0.24 9.98 12.02
CA ASP A 180 -1.00 8.75 11.82
C ASP A 180 -0.70 7.62 12.82
N GLY A 181 0.34 7.77 13.65
CA GLY A 181 0.78 6.75 14.60
C GLY A 181 1.81 5.76 14.04
N GLY A 182 1.99 5.69 12.72
CA GLY A 182 2.92 4.75 12.06
C GLY A 182 4.28 5.34 11.69
N HIS A 183 4.48 6.64 11.85
CA HIS A 183 5.72 7.31 11.42
C HIS A 183 6.94 6.92 12.25
N ASP A 184 6.80 6.92 13.57
CA ASP A 184 7.92 6.70 14.47
C ASP A 184 7.93 5.26 15.01
N VAL A 185 8.17 4.31 14.12
CA VAL A 185 8.16 2.88 14.46
C VAL A 185 9.36 2.45 15.32
N LEU A 186 10.46 3.20 15.29
CA LEU A 186 11.66 2.97 16.11
C LEU A 186 11.77 3.99 17.25
N GLY A 187 10.88 4.97 17.31
CA GLY A 187 10.88 6.01 18.33
C GLY A 187 10.40 5.53 19.69
N ALA A 188 10.83 6.24 20.73
CA ALA A 188 10.61 5.86 22.10
C ALA A 188 9.13 5.67 22.47
N ARG A 189 8.21 6.41 21.86
CA ARG A 189 6.75 6.26 22.11
C ARG A 189 6.26 4.92 21.59
N ARG A 190 6.54 4.57 20.33
CA ARG A 190 6.12 3.30 19.72
C ARG A 190 6.76 2.12 20.45
N VAL A 191 8.06 2.19 20.70
CA VAL A 191 8.78 1.13 21.44
C VAL A 191 8.15 0.89 22.81
N ARG A 192 7.77 1.95 23.56
CA ARG A 192 7.08 1.77 24.85
C ARG A 192 5.68 1.17 24.71
N LEU A 193 4.90 1.60 23.71
CA LEU A 193 3.55 1.04 23.49
C LEU A 193 3.63 -0.44 23.14
N ASP A 194 4.52 -0.81 22.23
CA ASP A 194 4.67 -2.19 21.80
C ASP A 194 5.28 -3.07 22.90
N ALA A 195 6.21 -2.54 23.71
CA ALA A 195 6.78 -3.23 24.86
C ALA A 195 5.76 -3.45 25.98
N GLY A 196 4.76 -2.59 26.12
CA GLY A 196 3.67 -2.72 27.09
C GLY A 196 2.56 -3.68 26.65
N TYR A 197 2.59 -4.18 25.41
CA TYR A 197 1.60 -5.15 24.94
C TYR A 197 1.77 -6.49 25.66
N VAL A 198 0.68 -6.96 26.26
CA VAL A 198 0.57 -8.29 26.85
C VAL A 198 -0.42 -9.10 26.03
N SER A 199 0.06 -10.21 25.45
CA SER A 199 -0.84 -11.13 24.73
C SER A 199 -1.90 -11.67 25.66
N PRO A 200 -3.19 -11.67 25.26
CA PRO A 200 -4.21 -12.36 26.00
C PRO A 200 -3.85 -13.83 26.20
N SER A 201 -4.07 -14.36 27.38
CA SER A 201 -3.86 -15.78 27.71
C SER A 201 -5.16 -16.58 27.51
N GLY A 202 -5.04 -17.85 27.22
CA GLY A 202 -6.19 -18.75 27.08
C GLY A 202 -6.01 -19.79 25.98
N LEU A 203 -6.96 -20.72 25.91
CA LEU A 203 -7.00 -21.73 24.85
C LEU A 203 -7.17 -21.04 23.49
N GLY A 204 -6.35 -21.44 22.52
CA GLY A 204 -6.39 -20.86 21.18
C GLY A 204 -5.72 -19.49 21.06
N ALA A 205 -5.19 -18.91 22.14
CA ALA A 205 -4.48 -17.63 22.09
C ALA A 205 -3.08 -17.78 21.49
N TRP A 206 -2.67 -16.75 20.72
CA TRP A 206 -1.34 -16.67 20.14
C TRP A 206 -0.26 -16.52 21.23
N VAL A 207 0.80 -17.25 21.04
CA VAL A 207 2.05 -17.15 21.82
C VAL A 207 3.24 -17.00 20.89
N PRO A 208 4.38 -16.45 21.35
CA PRO A 208 5.62 -16.47 20.58
C PRO A 208 5.97 -17.89 20.11
N THR A 209 6.39 -18.03 18.86
CA THR A 209 6.60 -19.33 18.20
C THR A 209 8.07 -19.64 18.00
N PRO A 210 8.45 -20.97 17.99
CA PRO A 210 9.82 -21.36 17.71
C PRO A 210 10.26 -20.93 16.29
N PRO A 211 11.58 -20.87 16.01
CA PRO A 211 12.68 -21.13 16.93
C PRO A 211 13.07 -19.90 17.77
N ARG A 212 12.65 -18.69 17.38
CA ARG A 212 13.15 -17.44 17.98
C ARG A 212 12.33 -16.94 19.16
N PHE A 213 11.11 -17.38 19.32
CA PHE A 213 10.17 -16.87 20.34
C PHE A 213 10.15 -15.33 20.38
N ALA A 214 10.15 -14.72 19.20
CA ALA A 214 10.26 -13.27 19.05
C ALA A 214 9.04 -12.55 19.64
N ARG A 215 9.27 -11.33 20.12
CA ARG A 215 8.21 -10.46 20.65
C ARG A 215 7.17 -10.14 19.56
N PRO A 216 5.91 -9.83 19.94
CA PRO A 216 4.87 -9.41 19.01
C PRO A 216 5.34 -8.25 18.13
N LEU A 217 5.20 -8.40 16.81
CA LEU A 217 5.56 -7.35 15.85
C LEU A 217 4.45 -6.31 15.77
N LEU A 218 4.76 -5.07 16.17
CA LEU A 218 3.91 -3.89 16.02
C LEU A 218 2.45 -4.12 16.50
N PRO A 219 2.20 -4.60 17.74
CA PRO A 219 0.86 -4.98 18.21
C PRO A 219 -0.17 -3.85 18.13
N ASN A 220 0.28 -2.59 18.17
CA ASN A 220 -0.59 -1.42 18.10
C ASN A 220 -0.68 -0.82 16.67
N TRP A 221 -0.23 -1.53 15.61
CA TRP A 221 -0.30 -1.01 14.24
C TRP A 221 -1.73 -0.81 13.76
N GLY A 222 -2.68 -1.64 14.22
CA GLY A 222 -4.09 -1.54 13.91
C GLY A 222 -4.79 -0.29 14.48
N GLU A 223 -4.13 0.44 15.37
CA GLU A 223 -4.62 1.72 15.95
C GLU A 223 -4.11 2.93 15.16
N ASN A 224 -3.28 2.73 14.15
CA ASN A 224 -2.86 3.83 13.29
C ASN A 224 -4.05 4.37 12.49
N ARG A 225 -4.06 5.69 12.24
CA ARG A 225 -5.02 6.32 11.36
C ARG A 225 -4.88 5.75 9.94
N PRO A 226 -5.91 5.08 9.38
CA PRO A 226 -5.88 4.65 7.98
C PRO A 226 -5.97 5.85 7.04
N PHE A 227 -5.59 5.64 5.79
CA PHE A 227 -5.80 6.64 4.74
C PHE A 227 -7.29 6.85 4.48
N MET A 228 -8.06 5.76 4.32
CA MET A 228 -9.47 5.82 3.93
C MET A 228 -10.43 5.79 5.13
N PRO A 229 -11.40 6.71 5.21
CA PRO A 229 -12.38 6.74 6.29
C PRO A 229 -13.33 5.53 6.26
N THR A 230 -13.44 4.85 5.12
CA THR A 230 -14.38 3.73 4.90
C THR A 230 -13.80 2.37 5.26
N LEU A 231 -12.54 2.28 5.72
CA LEU A 231 -11.85 1.02 5.99
C LEU A 231 -12.62 0.07 6.92
N ALA A 232 -13.32 0.61 7.90
CA ALA A 232 -14.11 -0.18 8.85
C ALA A 232 -15.25 -1.00 8.23
N ARG A 233 -15.62 -0.75 6.97
CA ARG A 233 -16.63 -1.52 6.22
C ARG A 233 -16.10 -2.90 5.79
N CYS A 234 -14.79 -3.07 5.70
CA CYS A 234 -14.14 -4.29 5.21
C CYS A 234 -13.73 -5.21 6.37
N LYS A 235 -14.72 -5.82 7.03
CA LYS A 235 -14.47 -6.77 8.12
C LYS A 235 -14.54 -8.19 7.59
N PRO A 236 -13.54 -9.06 7.90
CA PRO A 236 -13.65 -10.48 7.56
C PRO A 236 -14.62 -11.19 8.51
N PRO A 237 -15.18 -12.34 8.11
CA PRO A 237 -15.77 -13.29 9.06
C PRO A 237 -14.73 -13.69 10.10
N GLY A 238 -15.17 -14.15 11.28
CA GLY A 238 -14.25 -14.73 12.28
C GLY A 238 -13.62 -16.05 11.78
N PRO A 239 -12.48 -16.46 12.38
CA PRO A 239 -11.97 -17.81 12.17
C PRO A 239 -12.93 -18.86 12.77
N PRO A 240 -12.80 -20.14 12.41
CA PRO A 240 -13.49 -21.21 13.15
C PRO A 240 -13.18 -21.11 14.65
N ALA A 241 -14.17 -21.47 15.48
CA ALA A 241 -13.96 -21.53 16.92
C ALA A 241 -12.83 -22.54 17.23
N TYR A 242 -11.94 -22.16 18.16
CA TYR A 242 -10.88 -23.07 18.60
C TYR A 242 -11.48 -24.35 19.19
N ASP A 243 -11.00 -25.49 18.71
CA ASP A 243 -11.45 -26.80 19.12
C ASP A 243 -10.34 -27.83 18.84
N GLU A 244 -9.97 -28.63 19.84
CA GLU A 244 -8.97 -29.68 19.73
C GLU A 244 -9.57 -31.05 19.34
N ALA A 245 -10.90 -31.19 19.34
CA ALA A 245 -11.55 -32.45 19.05
C ALA A 245 -11.21 -32.92 17.62
N PRO A 246 -10.79 -34.20 17.46
CA PRO A 246 -10.52 -34.75 16.14
C PRO A 246 -11.74 -34.63 15.23
N GLY A 247 -11.55 -34.05 14.04
CA GLY A 247 -12.62 -33.83 13.08
C GLY A 247 -13.44 -32.55 13.28
N SER A 248 -13.15 -31.72 14.30
CA SER A 248 -13.72 -30.37 14.40
C SER A 248 -13.31 -29.48 13.17
N ALA A 249 -14.01 -28.38 12.96
CA ALA A 249 -13.68 -27.47 11.87
C ALA A 249 -12.24 -26.95 12.00
N PHE A 250 -11.84 -26.57 13.21
CA PHE A 250 -10.49 -26.07 13.48
C PHE A 250 -9.42 -27.13 13.27
N HIS A 251 -9.66 -28.34 13.82
CA HIS A 251 -8.74 -29.48 13.65
C HIS A 251 -8.54 -29.85 12.18
N ARG A 252 -9.60 -29.83 11.34
CA ARG A 252 -9.47 -30.11 9.89
C ARG A 252 -8.57 -29.12 9.19
N GLU A 253 -8.67 -27.81 9.49
CA GLU A 253 -7.78 -26.81 8.92
C GLU A 253 -6.33 -27.01 9.36
N ALA A 254 -6.09 -27.38 10.63
CA ALA A 254 -4.75 -27.67 11.12
C ALA A 254 -4.14 -28.91 10.45
N VAL A 255 -4.92 -29.98 10.26
CA VAL A 255 -4.50 -31.17 9.51
C VAL A 255 -4.16 -30.84 8.06
N GLU A 256 -4.95 -29.96 7.44
CA GLU A 256 -4.66 -29.49 6.07
C GLU A 256 -3.31 -28.76 5.98
N VAL A 257 -3.04 -27.83 6.91
CA VAL A 257 -1.76 -27.11 6.98
C VAL A 257 -0.60 -28.09 7.16
N LEU A 258 -0.73 -29.04 8.09
CA LEU A 258 0.29 -30.05 8.35
C LEU A 258 0.59 -30.87 7.09
N LYS A 259 -0.43 -31.41 6.44
CA LYS A 259 -0.28 -32.21 5.22
C LYS A 259 0.34 -31.41 4.09
N ALA A 260 -0.13 -30.19 3.82
CA ALA A 260 0.36 -29.34 2.75
C ALA A 260 1.82 -28.92 2.92
N SER A 261 2.29 -28.80 4.16
CA SER A 261 3.64 -28.32 4.47
C SER A 261 4.68 -29.45 4.64
N VAL A 262 4.28 -30.63 5.07
CA VAL A 262 5.21 -31.77 5.27
C VAL A 262 5.58 -32.45 3.95
N THR A 263 4.62 -32.60 3.04
CA THR A 263 4.82 -33.22 1.74
C THR A 263 4.37 -32.33 0.57
N PRO A 264 4.90 -31.09 0.49
CA PRO A 264 4.52 -30.20 -0.61
C PRO A 264 5.06 -30.78 -1.94
N THR A 265 4.31 -30.63 -3.02
CA THR A 265 4.85 -30.84 -4.37
C THR A 265 5.95 -29.83 -4.64
N GLU A 266 6.79 -30.09 -5.64
CA GLU A 266 7.85 -29.14 -6.03
C GLU A 266 7.26 -27.76 -6.41
N GLU A 267 6.11 -27.74 -7.10
CA GLU A 267 5.42 -26.49 -7.41
C GLU A 267 4.92 -25.78 -6.16
N GLN A 268 4.33 -26.47 -5.18
CA GLN A 268 3.91 -25.88 -3.93
C GLN A 268 5.08 -25.30 -3.12
N ARG A 269 6.21 -26.02 -3.08
CA ARG A 269 7.46 -25.54 -2.49
C ARG A 269 7.93 -24.26 -3.18
N ARG A 270 7.97 -24.28 -4.52
CA ARG A 270 8.35 -23.13 -5.33
C ARG A 270 7.46 -21.92 -5.04
N VAL A 271 6.14 -22.11 -5.03
CA VAL A 271 5.15 -21.07 -4.73
C VAL A 271 5.34 -20.50 -3.31
N ALA A 272 5.57 -21.37 -2.31
CA ALA A 272 5.80 -20.92 -0.93
C ALA A 272 7.02 -20.00 -0.81
N LEU A 273 8.12 -20.35 -1.50
CA LEU A 273 9.37 -19.59 -1.48
C LEU A 273 9.32 -18.33 -2.36
N TYR A 274 8.60 -18.38 -3.48
CA TYR A 274 8.43 -17.25 -4.38
C TYR A 274 7.72 -16.08 -3.68
N TRP A 275 6.63 -16.35 -2.98
CA TRP A 275 5.84 -15.37 -2.23
C TRP A 275 6.27 -15.22 -0.75
N ALA A 276 7.46 -15.66 -0.39
CA ALA A 276 7.94 -15.51 0.98
C ALA A 276 8.03 -14.03 1.38
N ASP A 277 8.59 -13.22 0.53
CA ASP A 277 8.72 -11.76 0.66
C ASP A 277 9.20 -11.28 2.04
N ASP A 278 10.18 -12.00 2.57
CA ASP A 278 10.75 -11.71 3.89
C ASP A 278 11.46 -10.35 3.91
N PRO A 279 11.27 -9.53 4.96
CA PRO A 279 12.04 -8.30 5.15
C PRO A 279 13.55 -8.55 5.12
N GLY A 280 14.29 -7.66 4.46
CA GLY A 280 15.73 -7.80 4.24
C GLY A 280 16.13 -8.70 3.06
N LYS A 281 15.24 -9.58 2.60
CA LYS A 281 15.45 -10.43 1.42
C LYS A 281 14.73 -9.93 0.17
N THR A 282 13.62 -9.23 0.37
CA THR A 282 12.81 -8.58 -0.66
C THR A 282 12.29 -7.24 -0.17
N PRO A 283 11.71 -6.40 -1.04
CA PRO A 283 11.06 -5.16 -0.63
C PRO A 283 9.70 -5.39 0.06
N THR A 284 9.50 -6.52 0.73
CA THR A 284 8.28 -6.98 1.41
C THR A 284 7.11 -7.32 0.47
N PRO A 285 6.02 -7.94 0.94
CA PRO A 285 4.89 -8.27 0.08
C PRO A 285 4.29 -7.05 -0.65
N ALA A 286 4.25 -5.88 -0.02
CA ALA A 286 3.75 -4.66 -0.67
C ALA A 286 4.68 -4.20 -1.79
N GLY A 287 5.99 -4.27 -1.59
CA GLY A 287 6.98 -3.95 -2.62
C GLY A 287 6.90 -4.88 -3.82
N HIS A 288 6.59 -6.16 -3.62
CA HIS A 288 6.37 -7.11 -4.71
C HIS A 288 5.27 -6.63 -5.68
N TRP A 289 4.10 -6.26 -5.16
CA TRP A 289 3.00 -5.74 -5.98
C TRP A 289 3.31 -4.39 -6.63
N VAL A 290 4.07 -3.53 -5.94
CA VAL A 290 4.53 -2.27 -6.53
C VAL A 290 5.53 -2.52 -7.65
N TRP A 291 6.36 -3.56 -7.56
CA TRP A 291 7.25 -3.97 -8.65
C TRP A 291 6.45 -4.43 -9.87
N ILE A 292 5.45 -5.30 -9.68
CA ILE A 292 4.54 -5.73 -10.75
C ILE A 292 3.92 -4.52 -11.44
N LEU A 293 3.36 -3.56 -10.68
CA LEU A 293 2.79 -2.33 -11.24
C LEU A 293 3.83 -1.52 -12.03
N THR A 294 5.05 -1.39 -11.48
CA THR A 294 6.13 -0.64 -12.12
C THR A 294 6.50 -1.22 -13.50
N ASP A 295 6.60 -2.55 -13.59
CA ASP A 295 6.86 -3.22 -14.86
C ASP A 295 5.69 -3.08 -15.84
N LEU A 296 4.44 -3.21 -15.39
CA LEU A 296 3.26 -2.99 -16.21
C LEU A 296 3.21 -1.57 -16.81
N LEU A 297 3.51 -0.55 -16.01
CA LEU A 297 3.53 0.83 -16.46
C LEU A 297 4.62 1.07 -17.51
N ARG A 298 5.79 0.47 -17.34
CA ARG A 298 6.89 0.55 -18.29
C ARG A 298 6.60 -0.18 -19.60
N ASP A 299 6.16 -1.42 -19.51
CA ASP A 299 5.83 -2.26 -20.68
C ASP A 299 4.73 -1.61 -21.54
N ARG A 300 3.77 -0.92 -20.89
CA ARG A 300 2.67 -0.22 -21.56
C ARG A 300 2.98 1.23 -21.95
N LYS A 301 4.19 1.71 -21.68
CA LYS A 301 4.61 3.10 -21.93
C LYS A 301 3.58 4.10 -21.37
N ALA A 302 3.18 3.87 -20.11
CA ALA A 302 2.15 4.66 -19.45
C ALA A 302 2.56 6.13 -19.33
N THR A 303 1.57 7.02 -19.25
CA THR A 303 1.80 8.44 -18.95
C THR A 303 1.99 8.66 -17.45
N LEU A 304 2.56 9.81 -17.09
CA LEU A 304 2.74 10.22 -15.70
C LEU A 304 1.40 10.27 -14.95
N ALA A 305 0.33 10.73 -15.60
CA ALA A 305 -1.02 10.76 -15.03
C ALA A 305 -1.54 9.37 -14.66
N VAL A 306 -1.40 8.42 -15.58
CA VAL A 306 -1.82 7.02 -15.37
C VAL A 306 -1.01 6.38 -14.23
N ALA A 307 0.30 6.59 -14.22
CA ALA A 307 1.17 6.05 -13.18
C ALA A 307 0.80 6.61 -11.80
N ALA A 308 0.62 7.92 -11.69
CA ALA A 308 0.34 8.57 -10.43
C ALA A 308 -0.97 8.09 -9.79
N GLU A 309 -2.05 7.97 -10.58
CA GLU A 309 -3.32 7.45 -10.09
C GLU A 309 -3.21 5.99 -9.63
N GLN A 310 -2.54 5.15 -10.42
CA GLN A 310 -2.42 3.72 -10.10
C GLN A 310 -1.54 3.48 -8.88
N TYR A 311 -0.38 4.16 -8.78
CA TYR A 311 0.44 4.06 -7.57
C TYR A 311 -0.33 4.53 -6.33
N ALA A 312 -0.99 5.69 -6.38
CA ALA A 312 -1.74 6.21 -5.24
C ALA A 312 -2.80 5.22 -4.75
N ARG A 313 -3.70 4.78 -5.65
CA ARG A 313 -4.80 3.88 -5.27
C ARG A 313 -4.31 2.53 -4.76
N MET A 314 -3.33 1.91 -5.42
CA MET A 314 -2.85 0.60 -5.04
C MET A 314 -2.07 0.65 -3.72
N THR A 315 -1.19 1.62 -3.54
CA THR A 315 -0.37 1.72 -2.33
C THR A 315 -1.20 2.15 -1.11
N ILE A 316 -2.18 3.04 -1.27
CA ILE A 316 -3.16 3.38 -0.22
C ILE A 316 -3.94 2.12 0.19
N ALA A 317 -4.48 1.36 -0.78
CA ALA A 317 -5.20 0.12 -0.49
C ALA A 317 -4.34 -0.89 0.28
N MET A 318 -3.07 -1.07 -0.10
CA MET A 318 -2.16 -2.00 0.58
C MET A 318 -1.77 -1.53 1.98
N SER A 319 -1.56 -0.23 2.19
CA SER A 319 -1.27 0.33 3.52
C SER A 319 -2.45 0.12 4.46
N ASP A 320 -3.65 0.47 4.02
CA ASP A 320 -4.88 0.29 4.81
C ASP A 320 -5.21 -1.19 5.03
N ALA A 321 -4.85 -2.06 4.08
CA ALA A 321 -4.92 -3.51 4.25
C ALA A 321 -4.09 -3.97 5.47
N PHE A 322 -2.89 -3.43 5.68
CA PHE A 322 -2.09 -3.77 6.85
C PHE A 322 -2.65 -3.17 8.16
N VAL A 323 -3.18 -1.96 8.15
CA VAL A 323 -3.85 -1.38 9.34
C VAL A 323 -5.05 -2.26 9.73
N ALA A 324 -5.93 -2.58 8.78
CA ALA A 324 -7.10 -3.41 9.02
C ALA A 324 -6.72 -4.84 9.46
N THR A 325 -5.73 -5.44 8.80
CA THR A 325 -5.23 -6.79 9.14
C THR A 325 -4.70 -6.83 10.56
N TRP A 326 -3.85 -5.86 10.94
CA TRP A 326 -3.27 -5.80 12.29
C TRP A 326 -4.32 -5.59 13.37
N LYS A 327 -5.31 -4.75 13.10
CA LYS A 327 -6.46 -4.57 14.01
C LYS A 327 -7.19 -5.89 14.28
N VAL A 328 -7.48 -6.64 13.23
CA VAL A 328 -8.16 -7.94 13.37
C VAL A 328 -7.25 -8.99 14.02
N LYS A 329 -5.95 -9.06 13.63
CA LYS A 329 -4.99 -10.01 14.20
C LYS A 329 -4.92 -9.91 15.71
N TYR A 330 -4.69 -8.72 16.22
CA TYR A 330 -4.51 -8.50 17.66
C TYR A 330 -5.84 -8.49 18.44
N ALA A 331 -6.97 -8.29 17.77
CA ALA A 331 -8.30 -8.46 18.37
C ALA A 331 -8.71 -9.95 18.47
N THR A 332 -8.43 -10.76 17.46
CA THR A 332 -8.70 -12.20 17.48
C THR A 332 -7.68 -13.00 18.25
N ASN A 333 -6.46 -12.54 18.24
CA ASN A 333 -5.29 -13.15 18.90
C ASN A 333 -5.16 -14.66 18.69
N LEU A 334 -5.45 -15.15 17.47
CA LEU A 334 -5.49 -16.58 17.16
C LEU A 334 -4.09 -17.18 17.10
N LEU A 335 -3.92 -18.39 17.69
CA LEU A 335 -2.67 -19.14 17.66
C LEU A 335 -2.29 -19.57 16.24
N ARG A 336 -0.97 -19.73 16.03
CA ARG A 336 -0.40 -20.22 14.76
C ARG A 336 -0.53 -21.74 14.61
N PRO A 337 -0.53 -22.26 13.37
CA PRO A 337 -0.53 -23.71 13.12
C PRO A 337 0.54 -24.47 13.89
N VAL A 338 1.76 -23.91 14.00
CA VAL A 338 2.85 -24.56 14.74
C VAL A 338 2.46 -24.82 16.20
N THR A 339 1.82 -23.88 16.86
CA THR A 339 1.40 -24.05 18.26
C THR A 339 0.33 -25.12 18.38
N TYR A 340 -0.68 -25.10 17.51
CA TYR A 340 -1.77 -26.09 17.51
C TYR A 340 -1.24 -27.51 17.22
N VAL A 341 -0.44 -27.65 16.16
CA VAL A 341 0.10 -28.97 15.77
C VAL A 341 0.99 -29.55 16.85
N GLN A 342 1.84 -28.72 17.49
CA GLN A 342 2.68 -29.19 18.60
C GLN A 342 1.87 -29.63 19.82
N LEU A 343 0.74 -28.99 20.08
CA LEU A 343 -0.13 -29.36 21.21
C LEU A 343 -0.95 -30.63 20.96
N THR A 344 -1.37 -30.89 19.71
CA THR A 344 -2.43 -31.87 19.44
C THR A 344 -2.02 -33.02 18.51
N MET A 345 -0.92 -32.91 17.76
CA MET A 345 -0.57 -33.87 16.71
C MET A 345 0.90 -34.33 16.76
N ASP A 346 1.86 -33.40 16.66
CA ASP A 346 3.30 -33.69 16.63
C ASP A 346 4.08 -32.61 17.38
N ALA A 347 4.52 -32.93 18.58
CA ALA A 347 5.21 -32.02 19.47
C ALA A 347 6.53 -31.44 18.90
N ASN A 348 7.11 -32.07 17.88
CA ASN A 348 8.37 -31.66 17.28
C ASN A 348 8.19 -30.92 15.93
N TRP A 349 6.96 -30.84 15.43
CA TRP A 349 6.73 -30.21 14.12
C TRP A 349 7.02 -28.73 14.14
N VAL A 350 7.71 -28.26 13.10
CA VAL A 350 7.89 -26.85 12.76
C VAL A 350 7.66 -26.67 11.27
N PRO A 351 7.18 -25.51 10.80
CA PRO A 351 7.04 -25.23 9.37
C PRO A 351 8.38 -25.42 8.64
N PRO A 352 8.46 -26.29 7.62
CA PRO A 352 9.76 -26.70 7.06
C PRO A 352 10.35 -25.66 6.09
N LEU A 353 9.55 -24.76 5.53
CA LEU A 353 9.97 -23.85 4.46
C LEU A 353 10.31 -22.44 4.94
N MET A 354 9.73 -22.00 6.05
CA MET A 354 9.96 -20.66 6.60
C MET A 354 9.60 -20.60 8.07
N GLU A 355 10.17 -19.63 8.76
CA GLU A 355 9.82 -19.36 10.15
C GLU A 355 8.42 -18.73 10.25
N THR A 356 7.72 -19.07 11.32
CA THR A 356 6.43 -18.44 11.63
C THR A 356 6.64 -16.98 12.05
N PRO A 357 5.99 -16.01 11.39
CA PRO A 357 6.13 -14.60 11.75
C PRO A 357 5.57 -14.29 13.15
N PRO A 358 6.18 -13.34 13.90
CA PRO A 358 5.86 -13.08 15.30
C PRO A 358 4.61 -12.18 15.48
N PHE A 359 3.46 -12.66 15.08
CA PHE A 359 2.16 -12.00 15.27
C PHE A 359 1.01 -13.01 15.12
N PRO A 360 -0.19 -12.71 15.67
CA PRO A 360 -1.35 -13.59 15.60
C PRO A 360 -1.71 -14.04 14.17
N GLU A 361 -2.33 -15.20 14.08
CA GLU A 361 -2.53 -15.90 12.81
C GLU A 361 -3.52 -15.17 11.89
N TYR A 362 -4.74 -14.82 12.36
CA TYR A 362 -5.90 -14.45 11.55
C TYR A 362 -6.10 -12.94 11.41
N PRO A 363 -6.41 -12.43 10.20
CA PRO A 363 -6.34 -13.07 8.88
C PRO A 363 -4.91 -13.05 8.30
N SER A 364 -4.68 -13.73 7.17
CA SER A 364 -3.39 -13.74 6.48
C SER A 364 -3.05 -12.37 5.87
N GLY A 365 -1.93 -11.75 6.30
CA GLY A 365 -1.50 -10.45 5.79
C GLY A 365 -1.19 -10.45 4.30
N HIS A 366 -0.52 -11.51 3.78
CA HIS A 366 -0.28 -11.70 2.34
C HIS A 366 -1.58 -11.74 1.55
N SER A 367 -2.61 -12.45 2.07
CA SER A 367 -3.89 -12.57 1.40
C SER A 367 -4.64 -11.23 1.33
N VAL A 368 -4.69 -10.49 2.45
CA VAL A 368 -5.40 -9.20 2.49
C VAL A 368 -4.76 -8.20 1.54
N GLN A 369 -3.45 -8.00 1.63
CA GLN A 369 -2.79 -7.00 0.81
C GLN A 369 -2.74 -7.39 -0.68
N SER A 370 -2.58 -8.70 -1.01
CA SER A 370 -2.61 -9.17 -2.40
C SER A 370 -4.01 -9.06 -3.00
N GLY A 371 -5.05 -9.36 -2.21
CA GLY A 371 -6.44 -9.14 -2.61
C GLY A 371 -6.74 -7.67 -2.92
N ALA A 372 -6.19 -6.74 -2.10
CA ALA A 372 -6.35 -5.30 -2.30
C ALA A 372 -5.63 -4.82 -3.58
N ALA A 373 -4.37 -5.23 -3.77
CA ALA A 373 -3.60 -4.88 -4.96
C ALA A 373 -4.24 -5.42 -6.24
N ALA A 374 -4.64 -6.71 -6.26
CA ALA A 374 -5.27 -7.33 -7.40
C ALA A 374 -6.57 -6.63 -7.78
N ALA A 375 -7.43 -6.28 -6.81
CA ALA A 375 -8.68 -5.57 -7.09
C ALA A 375 -8.45 -4.22 -7.77
N VAL A 376 -7.42 -3.48 -7.35
CA VAL A 376 -7.05 -2.20 -7.98
C VAL A 376 -6.53 -2.43 -9.40
N LEU A 377 -5.61 -3.38 -9.60
CA LEU A 377 -5.05 -3.65 -10.93
C LEU A 377 -6.10 -4.19 -11.90
N GLU A 378 -7.02 -5.05 -11.46
CA GLU A 378 -8.15 -5.53 -12.28
C GLU A 378 -9.04 -4.38 -12.78
N ALA A 379 -9.26 -3.35 -11.98
CA ALA A 379 -10.06 -2.20 -12.38
C ALA A 379 -9.40 -1.37 -13.50
N PHE A 380 -8.07 -1.29 -13.49
CA PHE A 380 -7.33 -0.55 -14.52
C PHE A 380 -7.04 -1.36 -15.79
N TYR A 381 -6.81 -2.65 -15.64
CA TYR A 381 -6.30 -3.49 -16.73
C TYR A 381 -7.29 -4.55 -17.23
N GLY A 382 -8.33 -4.83 -16.45
CA GLY A 382 -9.28 -5.90 -16.73
C GLY A 382 -8.99 -7.19 -15.96
N LYS A 383 -10.05 -7.96 -15.69
CA LYS A 383 -9.99 -9.18 -14.85
C LYS A 383 -9.12 -10.29 -15.43
N ASP A 384 -9.14 -10.44 -16.76
CA ASP A 384 -8.47 -11.54 -17.46
C ASP A 384 -7.18 -11.07 -18.15
N THR A 385 -6.50 -10.08 -17.58
CA THR A 385 -5.25 -9.57 -18.11
C THR A 385 -4.07 -10.45 -17.69
N PRO A 386 -3.42 -11.14 -18.64
CA PRO A 386 -2.21 -11.88 -18.35
C PRO A 386 -1.01 -10.93 -18.23
N PHE A 387 -0.06 -11.29 -17.35
CA PHE A 387 1.17 -10.53 -17.16
C PHE A 387 2.33 -11.43 -16.73
N ASP A 388 3.54 -10.94 -16.89
CA ASP A 388 4.76 -11.57 -16.40
C ASP A 388 5.24 -10.82 -15.14
N ASP A 389 5.31 -11.52 -14.04
CA ASP A 389 5.94 -11.03 -12.82
C ASP A 389 7.44 -11.28 -12.88
N ARG A 390 8.21 -10.21 -12.82
CA ARG A 390 9.68 -10.21 -12.90
C ARG A 390 10.35 -9.78 -11.60
N THR A 391 9.58 -9.71 -10.51
CA THR A 391 10.03 -9.17 -9.21
C THR A 391 11.30 -9.85 -8.70
N HIS A 392 11.47 -11.13 -8.97
CA HIS A 392 12.60 -11.94 -8.51
C HIS A 392 13.59 -12.35 -9.60
N ASN A 393 13.61 -11.65 -10.73
CA ASN A 393 14.56 -11.96 -11.82
C ASN A 393 16.03 -11.82 -11.37
N ASP A 394 16.34 -10.81 -10.56
CA ASP A 394 17.67 -10.58 -9.99
C ASP A 394 18.09 -11.65 -8.96
N ARG A 395 17.14 -12.43 -8.46
CA ARG A 395 17.36 -13.58 -7.57
C ARG A 395 17.41 -14.90 -8.30
N GLY A 396 17.42 -14.89 -9.63
CA GLY A 396 17.53 -16.08 -10.48
C GLY A 396 16.25 -16.89 -10.65
N TRP A 397 15.09 -16.36 -10.26
CA TRP A 397 13.81 -17.08 -10.41
C TRP A 397 13.26 -17.07 -11.85
N GLY A 398 13.68 -16.07 -12.65
CA GLY A 398 13.07 -15.81 -13.95
C GLY A 398 11.64 -15.25 -13.86
N PRO A 399 11.06 -14.83 -14.99
CA PRO A 399 9.70 -14.30 -15.01
C PRO A 399 8.67 -15.40 -14.74
N GLN A 400 7.68 -15.08 -13.89
CA GLN A 400 6.55 -15.98 -13.66
C GLN A 400 5.30 -15.44 -14.38
N ARG A 401 4.73 -16.26 -15.28
CA ARG A 401 3.52 -15.91 -16.01
C ARG A 401 2.27 -16.16 -15.18
N PHE A 402 1.43 -15.13 -15.06
CA PHE A 402 0.09 -15.22 -14.48
C PHE A 402 -0.99 -14.97 -15.53
N ARG A 403 -2.12 -15.67 -15.41
CA ARG A 403 -3.29 -15.49 -16.30
C ARG A 403 -4.11 -14.25 -15.93
N SER A 404 -4.03 -13.81 -14.66
CA SER A 404 -4.76 -12.66 -14.14
C SER A 404 -4.15 -12.19 -12.81
N PHE A 405 -4.50 -10.98 -12.36
CA PHE A 405 -4.12 -10.47 -11.04
C PHE A 405 -4.77 -11.26 -9.91
N ALA A 406 -6.03 -11.73 -10.10
CA ALA A 406 -6.68 -12.62 -9.16
C ALA A 406 -5.90 -13.92 -8.98
N ALA A 407 -5.41 -14.53 -10.05
CA ALA A 407 -4.62 -15.76 -9.98
C ALA A 407 -3.29 -15.57 -9.22
N ALA A 408 -2.64 -14.43 -9.40
CA ALA A 408 -1.43 -14.08 -8.65
C ALA A 408 -1.73 -13.87 -7.16
N ALA A 409 -2.82 -13.16 -6.83
CA ALA A 409 -3.24 -12.94 -5.45
C ALA A 409 -3.65 -14.26 -4.75
N GLU A 410 -4.33 -15.15 -5.45
CA GLU A 410 -4.67 -16.48 -4.97
C GLU A 410 -3.40 -17.32 -4.71
N GLN A 411 -2.44 -17.31 -5.63
CA GLN A 411 -1.17 -18.01 -5.45
C GLN A 411 -0.39 -17.45 -4.25
N ALA A 412 -0.31 -16.11 -4.11
CA ALA A 412 0.30 -15.46 -2.97
C ALA A 412 -0.39 -15.83 -1.63
N ALA A 413 -1.69 -15.94 -1.64
CA ALA A 413 -2.48 -16.33 -0.48
C ALA A 413 -2.22 -17.80 -0.10
N PHE A 414 -2.35 -18.75 -1.03
CA PHE A 414 -2.14 -20.18 -0.78
C PHE A 414 -0.67 -20.53 -0.52
N SER A 415 0.29 -19.72 -0.97
CA SER A 415 1.69 -19.87 -0.60
C SER A 415 1.90 -20.02 0.91
N ARG A 416 1.04 -19.39 1.72
CA ARG A 416 1.10 -19.40 3.19
C ARG A 416 0.61 -20.72 3.79
N LEU A 417 -0.34 -21.41 3.11
CA LEU A 417 -0.75 -22.76 3.46
C LEU A 417 0.40 -23.74 3.24
N TYR A 418 1.01 -23.70 2.06
CA TYR A 418 2.16 -24.54 1.69
C TYR A 418 3.38 -24.30 2.58
N ALA A 419 3.53 -23.07 3.05
CA ALA A 419 4.54 -22.70 4.02
C ALA A 419 4.26 -23.18 5.46
N GLY A 420 3.08 -23.66 5.76
CA GLY A 420 2.72 -24.17 7.08
C GLY A 420 2.40 -23.11 8.15
N ILE A 421 2.09 -21.87 7.75
CA ILE A 421 1.99 -20.75 8.70
C ILE A 421 0.63 -20.06 8.78
N HIS A 422 -0.32 -20.46 7.93
CA HIS A 422 -1.70 -19.95 7.95
C HIS A 422 -2.73 -21.06 7.68
N TYR A 423 -3.88 -20.96 8.36
CA TYR A 423 -5.05 -21.78 8.10
C TYR A 423 -5.79 -21.32 6.85
N ARG A 424 -6.61 -22.22 6.24
CA ARG A 424 -7.40 -21.91 5.04
C ARG A 424 -8.35 -20.74 5.25
N SER A 425 -9.07 -20.69 6.34
CA SER A 425 -9.99 -19.60 6.65
C SER A 425 -9.30 -18.23 6.67
N ALA A 426 -8.10 -18.14 7.27
CA ALA A 426 -7.32 -16.90 7.27
C ALA A 426 -6.90 -16.46 5.86
N ILE A 427 -6.65 -17.41 4.98
CA ILE A 427 -6.24 -17.20 3.59
C ILE A 427 -7.43 -16.66 2.78
N GLU A 428 -8.55 -17.38 2.77
CA GLU A 428 -9.72 -17.07 1.94
C GLU A 428 -10.44 -15.80 2.40
N HIS A 429 -10.66 -15.68 3.72
CA HIS A 429 -11.24 -14.46 4.31
C HIS A 429 -10.32 -13.26 4.11
N GLY A 430 -9.01 -13.49 4.15
CA GLY A 430 -8.01 -12.46 3.87
C GLY A 430 -8.12 -11.91 2.45
N VAL A 431 -8.21 -12.75 1.42
CA VAL A 431 -8.39 -12.30 0.03
C VAL A 431 -9.69 -11.51 -0.12
N THR A 432 -10.79 -12.00 0.45
CA THR A 432 -12.10 -11.32 0.41
C THR A 432 -12.04 -9.94 1.07
N MET A 433 -11.45 -9.85 2.26
CA MET A 433 -11.23 -8.58 2.97
C MET A 433 -10.39 -7.62 2.13
N GLY A 434 -9.30 -8.11 1.53
CA GLY A 434 -8.43 -7.31 0.68
C GLY A 434 -9.16 -6.73 -0.53
N ARG A 435 -9.95 -7.55 -1.24
CA ARG A 435 -10.74 -7.09 -2.37
C ARG A 435 -11.74 -5.99 -1.99
N CYS A 436 -12.35 -6.09 -0.81
CA CYS A 436 -13.19 -5.02 -0.25
C CYS A 436 -12.38 -3.72 -0.08
N ILE A 437 -11.18 -3.79 0.49
CA ILE A 437 -10.33 -2.62 0.71
C ILE A 437 -9.87 -2.00 -0.62
N GLY A 438 -9.49 -2.82 -1.60
CA GLY A 438 -9.18 -2.35 -2.95
C GLY A 438 -10.36 -1.61 -3.60
N ALA A 439 -11.59 -2.12 -3.43
CA ALA A 439 -12.79 -1.46 -3.91
C ALA A 439 -13.03 -0.09 -3.23
N GLN A 440 -12.71 0.07 -1.93
CA GLN A 440 -12.77 1.37 -1.26
C GLN A 440 -11.76 2.37 -1.85
N ALA A 441 -10.53 1.92 -2.17
CA ALA A 441 -9.53 2.79 -2.82
C ALA A 441 -9.96 3.21 -4.24
N LEU A 442 -10.66 2.35 -4.96
CA LEU A 442 -11.25 2.67 -6.26
C LEU A 442 -12.42 3.65 -6.17
N ALA A 443 -13.11 3.70 -5.03
CA ALA A 443 -14.20 4.64 -4.78
C ALA A 443 -13.72 6.08 -4.44
N LEU A 444 -12.43 6.30 -4.20
CA LEU A 444 -11.89 7.65 -4.07
C LEU A 444 -12.13 8.42 -5.40
N SER A 445 -12.68 9.64 -5.31
CA SER A 445 -12.99 10.42 -6.50
C SER A 445 -11.75 11.15 -7.01
N THR A 446 -11.23 10.71 -8.14
CA THR A 446 -10.15 11.40 -8.87
C THR A 446 -10.67 12.25 -10.04
N ARG A 447 -11.96 12.20 -10.31
CA ARG A 447 -12.65 12.97 -11.36
C ARG A 447 -13.91 13.61 -10.84
#